data_e8b02430dcbd454767bad8eb6a38d2c7
#
_entry.id   e8b02430dcbd454767bad8eb6a38d2c7
#
_cell.length_a   1.000
_cell.length_b   1.000
_cell.length_c   1.000
_cell.angle_alpha   90.00
_cell.angle_beta   90.00
_cell.angle_gamma   90.00
#
_symmetry.space_group_name_H-M   'P 1'
#
loop_
_entity.id
_entity.type
_entity.pdbx_description
1 polymer ?
#
loop_
_entity_poly.entity_id
_entity_poly.type
_entity_poly.pdbx_seq_one_letter_code
_entity_poly.pdbx_strand_id
1 'polypeptide(L)'
;MKNITTIAVLIMALGATLFVTDKSVAQNDASRANMDNLVRGNAVITSPIRSMGVAGTPHFNDSWLMTDVTLSNGQVLENVPAKYNSYIDALEIINRADTLQLSNVLVRGFEMTMFGGDRIEFRNRVGTSGDIDQNSYLQVLYGGEQAGVYKRHVKVVREARSSGTGYGVTERSASVEPRETLLFKDEHGELHNVRLRQRNILRLFGDHSSDIRDYARSENLDFRSEADFVKMVQYYESLL
;
A
#
# COMPACT_ATOMS: atom_id res chain seq x y z
N MET A 1 -33.35 62.78 -33.14
CA MET A 1 -32.22 63.45 -32.52
C MET A 1 -31.78 62.56 -31.39
N LYS A 2 -30.81 61.77 -31.70
CA LYS A 2 -29.47 61.55 -31.11
C LYS A 2 -29.51 61.11 -29.65
N ASN A 3 -29.44 59.80 -29.47
CA ASN A 3 -28.34 59.04 -28.85
C ASN A 3 -27.87 59.49 -27.47
N ILE A 4 -28.17 58.70 -26.45
CA ILE A 4 -27.28 58.33 -25.34
C ILE A 4 -27.78 56.99 -24.77
N THR A 5 -27.22 55.90 -25.24
CA THR A 5 -27.36 54.61 -24.62
C THR A 5 -26.07 53.83 -24.98
N THR A 6 -25.04 53.96 -24.17
CA THR A 6 -23.93 53.00 -24.08
C THR A 6 -23.02 53.52 -22.97
N ILE A 7 -22.93 52.85 -21.85
CA ILE A 7 -21.83 52.65 -20.88
C ILE A 7 -22.48 52.16 -19.56
N ALA A 8 -22.63 50.88 -19.44
CA ALA A 8 -22.74 50.18 -18.15
C ALA A 8 -22.68 48.68 -18.31
N VAL A 9 -21.61 48.16 -18.90
CA VAL A 9 -21.23 46.75 -18.78
C VAL A 9 -19.72 46.69 -18.81
N LEU A 10 -19.09 46.84 -17.68
CA LEU A 10 -17.72 46.37 -17.43
C LEU A 10 -17.30 46.65 -15.98
N ILE A 11 -17.76 45.94 -15.01
CA ILE A 11 -17.10 45.70 -13.70
C ILE A 11 -17.88 44.58 -13.01
N MET A 12 -17.63 43.31 -13.41
CA MET A 12 -17.93 42.12 -12.61
C MET A 12 -17.10 40.94 -13.14
N ALA A 13 -15.80 41.04 -13.03
CA ALA A 13 -14.91 39.91 -13.27
C ALA A 13 -13.58 40.13 -12.53
N LEU A 14 -13.64 40.37 -11.20
CA LEU A 14 -12.42 40.33 -10.37
C LEU A 14 -12.82 40.05 -8.93
N GLY A 15 -13.17 38.83 -8.62
CA GLY A 15 -13.59 38.45 -7.26
C GLY A 15 -13.61 36.96 -6.97
N ALA A 16 -12.98 36.10 -7.77
CA ALA A 16 -13.09 34.66 -7.55
C ALA A 16 -11.74 33.92 -7.53
N THR A 17 -10.62 34.55 -7.19
CA THR A 17 -9.32 33.89 -7.21
C THR A 17 -8.53 33.93 -5.89
N LEU A 18 -9.16 34.11 -4.74
CA LEU A 18 -8.42 34.24 -3.46
C LEU A 18 -8.85 33.24 -2.36
N PHE A 19 -9.60 32.18 -2.66
CA PHE A 19 -10.04 31.25 -1.62
C PHE A 19 -9.47 29.81 -1.73
N VAL A 20 -8.54 29.53 -2.64
CA VAL A 20 -7.99 28.17 -2.81
C VAL A 20 -6.69 27.95 -2.04
N THR A 21 -5.97 29.00 -1.66
CA THR A 21 -4.66 28.90 -1.00
C THR A 21 -4.70 28.68 0.52
N ASP A 22 -5.75 29.11 1.20
CA ASP A 22 -5.79 29.03 2.67
C ASP A 22 -6.12 27.62 3.20
N LYS A 23 -6.89 26.81 2.47
CA LYS A 23 -7.24 25.46 2.91
C LYS A 23 -6.05 24.50 2.90
N SER A 24 -5.18 24.58 1.90
CA SER A 24 -4.02 23.71 1.78
C SER A 24 -2.94 24.01 2.83
N VAL A 25 -2.76 25.27 3.20
CA VAL A 25 -1.79 25.67 4.24
C VAL A 25 -2.30 25.26 5.63
N ALA A 26 -3.56 25.52 5.94
CA ALA A 26 -4.17 25.15 7.22
C ALA A 26 -4.22 23.62 7.42
N GLN A 27 -4.44 22.87 6.35
CA GLN A 27 -4.46 21.40 6.38
C GLN A 27 -3.07 20.82 6.60
N ASN A 28 -2.04 21.39 5.98
CA ASN A 28 -0.64 21.00 6.21
C ASN A 28 -0.19 21.32 7.65
N ASP A 29 -0.60 22.43 8.23
CA ASP A 29 -0.26 22.81 9.59
C ASP A 29 -0.98 21.93 10.63
N ALA A 30 -2.23 21.56 10.39
CA ALA A 30 -2.97 20.61 11.22
C ALA A 30 -2.33 19.20 11.16
N SER A 31 -1.95 18.72 9.97
CA SER A 31 -1.26 17.45 9.80
C SER A 31 0.10 17.44 10.52
N ARG A 32 0.85 18.55 10.49
CA ARG A 32 2.11 18.69 11.21
C ARG A 32 1.92 18.72 12.73
N ALA A 33 0.93 19.46 13.24
CA ALA A 33 0.62 19.50 14.67
C ALA A 33 0.19 18.13 15.19
N ASN A 34 -0.56 17.38 14.40
CA ASN A 34 -1.00 16.03 14.71
C ASN A 34 0.18 15.06 14.70
N MET A 35 1.12 15.21 13.77
CA MET A 35 2.35 14.42 13.73
C MET A 35 3.21 14.67 14.98
N ASP A 36 3.39 15.92 15.41
CA ASP A 36 4.16 16.27 16.62
C ASP A 36 3.53 15.66 17.90
N ASN A 37 2.20 15.58 17.98
CA ASN A 37 1.48 14.94 19.08
C ASN A 37 1.61 13.41 19.08
N LEU A 38 1.61 12.79 17.90
CA LEU A 38 1.84 11.34 17.72
C LEU A 38 3.26 10.94 18.15
N VAL A 39 4.25 11.74 17.77
CA VAL A 39 5.67 11.50 18.05
C VAL A 39 5.96 11.50 19.56
N ARG A 40 5.25 12.32 20.32
CA ARG A 40 5.47 12.47 21.78
C ARG A 40 5.14 11.23 22.61
N GLY A 41 4.39 10.25 22.07
CA GLY A 41 3.94 9.11 22.86
C GLY A 41 4.17 7.73 22.25
N ASN A 42 4.34 7.60 20.94
CA ASN A 42 4.16 6.31 20.27
C ASN A 42 5.06 6.06 19.05
N ALA A 43 6.01 6.93 18.75
CA ALA A 43 6.96 6.72 17.68
C ALA A 43 8.33 6.38 18.25
N VAL A 44 9.03 5.44 17.64
CA VAL A 44 10.40 5.10 17.96
C VAL A 44 11.31 5.83 16.98
N ILE A 45 12.29 6.58 17.49
CA ILE A 45 13.35 7.16 16.66
C ILE A 45 14.22 6.00 16.17
N THR A 46 14.23 5.78 14.87
CA THR A 46 15.13 4.80 14.26
C THR A 46 16.38 5.52 13.75
N SER A 47 17.54 5.07 14.19
CA SER A 47 18.76 5.34 13.43
C SER A 47 18.65 4.61 12.08
N PRO A 48 19.04 5.26 10.96
CA PRO A 48 19.04 4.58 9.67
C PRO A 48 19.81 3.26 9.84
N ILE A 49 19.15 2.14 9.46
CA ILE A 49 19.79 0.82 9.47
C ILE A 49 21.02 0.95 8.58
N ARG A 50 22.19 1.06 9.20
CA ARG A 50 23.44 0.96 8.45
C ARG A 50 23.39 -0.38 7.77
N SER A 51 23.56 -0.39 6.44
CA SER A 51 23.67 -1.61 5.66
C SER A 51 24.68 -2.53 6.33
N MET A 52 24.21 -3.64 6.90
CA MET A 52 25.06 -4.61 7.59
C MET A 52 25.92 -5.40 6.57
N GLY A 53 26.49 -4.74 5.55
CA GLY A 53 27.23 -5.40 4.48
C GLY A 53 26.39 -6.32 3.60
N VAL A 54 25.05 -6.20 3.67
CA VAL A 54 24.11 -6.97 2.88
C VAL A 54 23.68 -6.14 1.69
N ALA A 55 23.76 -6.68 0.48
CA ALA A 55 23.32 -6.01 -0.75
C ALA A 55 21.78 -5.94 -0.80
N GLY A 56 21.24 -4.80 -1.29
CA GLY A 56 19.79 -4.57 -1.42
C GLY A 56 19.23 -3.66 -0.35
N THR A 57 17.91 -3.51 -0.34
CA THR A 57 17.18 -2.60 0.52
C THR A 57 16.11 -3.32 1.33
N PRO A 58 15.87 -2.94 2.60
CA PRO A 58 14.79 -3.48 3.40
C PRO A 58 13.42 -2.91 3.02
N HIS A 59 13.39 -1.82 2.22
CA HIS A 59 12.17 -1.10 1.90
C HIS A 59 11.45 -1.68 0.69
N PHE A 60 10.12 -1.51 0.66
CA PHE A 60 9.28 -1.78 -0.51
C PHE A 60 9.71 -0.94 -1.71
N ASN A 61 9.98 0.35 -1.47
CA ASN A 61 10.55 1.30 -2.42
C ASN A 61 11.68 2.09 -1.74
N ASP A 62 12.77 2.35 -2.49
CA ASP A 62 13.96 3.03 -1.95
C ASP A 62 13.79 4.53 -1.76
N SER A 63 12.80 5.11 -2.42
CA SER A 63 12.53 6.54 -2.35
C SER A 63 11.53 6.86 -1.25
N TRP A 64 11.67 8.06 -0.68
CA TRP A 64 10.63 8.66 0.14
C TRP A 64 9.47 9.05 -0.76
N LEU A 65 8.31 8.43 -0.53
CA LEU A 65 7.09 8.65 -1.29
C LEU A 65 6.12 9.49 -0.48
N MET A 66 5.39 10.40 -1.15
CA MET A 66 4.28 11.11 -0.52
C MET A 66 3.19 10.11 -0.21
N THR A 67 2.78 10.08 1.05
CA THR A 67 1.95 9.02 1.61
C THR A 67 0.87 9.62 2.49
N ASP A 68 -0.36 9.17 2.31
CA ASP A 68 -1.45 9.45 3.23
C ASP A 68 -1.52 8.32 4.25
N VAL A 69 -1.40 8.66 5.54
CA VAL A 69 -1.33 7.67 6.63
C VAL A 69 -2.60 7.73 7.47
N THR A 70 -3.36 6.65 7.48
CA THR A 70 -4.58 6.51 8.30
C THR A 70 -4.23 5.88 9.65
N LEU A 71 -4.55 6.59 10.72
CA LEU A 71 -4.32 6.18 12.09
C LEU A 71 -5.48 5.33 12.64
N SER A 72 -5.21 4.60 13.72
CA SER A 72 -6.21 3.73 14.38
C SER A 72 -7.40 4.50 14.97
N ASN A 73 -7.25 5.79 15.25
CA ASN A 73 -8.32 6.68 15.69
C ASN A 73 -9.14 7.30 14.54
N GLY A 74 -8.84 6.92 13.27
CA GLY A 74 -9.49 7.44 12.07
C GLY A 74 -8.92 8.75 11.52
N GLN A 75 -7.94 9.35 12.19
CA GLN A 75 -7.26 10.54 11.69
C GLN A 75 -6.36 10.19 10.50
N VAL A 76 -6.30 11.08 9.50
CA VAL A 76 -5.41 10.94 8.34
C VAL A 76 -4.31 12.00 8.40
N LEU A 77 -3.07 11.56 8.22
CA LEU A 77 -1.92 12.42 7.99
C LEU A 77 -1.65 12.43 6.49
N GLU A 78 -1.91 13.57 5.85
CA GLU A 78 -1.81 13.69 4.40
C GLU A 78 -0.41 14.11 3.95
N ASN A 79 0.03 13.59 2.80
CA ASN A 79 1.29 13.97 2.13
C ASN A 79 2.54 13.89 3.02
N VAL A 80 2.65 12.83 3.82
CA VAL A 80 3.80 12.58 4.67
C VAL A 80 4.88 11.86 3.86
N PRO A 81 6.13 12.34 3.81
CA PRO A 81 7.22 11.57 3.21
C PRO A 81 7.45 10.28 4.01
N ALA A 82 7.18 9.13 3.40
CA ALA A 82 7.27 7.84 4.07
C ALA A 82 7.99 6.78 3.23
N LYS A 83 8.49 5.75 3.92
CA LYS A 83 8.97 4.49 3.36
C LYS A 83 8.33 3.34 4.09
N TYR A 84 7.90 2.33 3.37
CA TYR A 84 7.49 1.08 3.96
C TYR A 84 8.67 0.12 4.04
N ASN A 85 9.12 -0.18 5.27
CA ASN A 85 10.15 -1.17 5.54
C ASN A 85 9.50 -2.56 5.61
N SER A 86 9.50 -3.27 4.50
CA SER A 86 8.88 -4.58 4.37
C SER A 86 9.74 -5.74 4.91
N TYR A 87 10.93 -5.44 5.44
CA TYR A 87 11.74 -6.39 6.19
C TYR A 87 11.26 -6.55 7.64
N ILE A 88 10.92 -5.42 8.29
CA ILE A 88 10.40 -5.40 9.67
C ILE A 88 8.91 -5.09 9.74
N ASP A 89 8.24 -4.98 8.59
CA ASP A 89 6.81 -4.67 8.45
C ASP A 89 6.41 -3.39 9.19
N ALA A 90 7.11 -2.27 8.93
CA ALA A 90 6.91 -1.00 9.62
C ALA A 90 6.92 0.18 8.66
N LEU A 91 6.12 1.21 8.97
CA LEU A 91 6.13 2.48 8.24
C LEU A 91 7.13 3.45 8.88
N GLU A 92 8.05 3.94 8.08
CA GLU A 92 9.02 4.98 8.46
C GLU A 92 8.59 6.31 7.82
N ILE A 93 8.64 7.39 8.62
CA ILE A 93 8.30 8.74 8.16
C ILE A 93 9.44 9.72 8.48
N ILE A 94 9.52 10.80 7.71
CA ILE A 94 10.38 11.93 8.05
C ILE A 94 9.57 12.94 8.87
N ASN A 95 10.05 13.24 10.08
CA ASN A 95 9.59 14.35 10.88
C ASN A 95 10.75 15.32 11.17
N ARG A 96 10.71 16.49 10.51
CA ARG A 96 11.82 17.48 10.56
C ARG A 96 13.14 16.88 10.06
N ALA A 97 14.08 16.60 10.96
CA ALA A 97 15.39 16.01 10.65
C ALA A 97 15.48 14.52 11.04
N ASP A 98 14.47 13.99 11.70
CA ASP A 98 14.47 12.63 12.25
C ASP A 98 13.67 11.66 11.38
N THR A 99 14.15 10.44 11.30
CA THR A 99 13.36 9.31 10.76
C THR A 99 12.68 8.61 11.93
N LEU A 100 11.37 8.51 11.86
CA LEU A 100 10.55 7.91 12.89
C LEU A 100 9.90 6.64 12.35
N GLN A 101 9.94 5.57 13.11
CA GLN A 101 9.17 4.36 12.86
C GLN A 101 7.83 4.46 13.59
N LEU A 102 6.74 4.34 12.85
CA LEU A 102 5.40 4.31 13.42
C LEU A 102 5.01 2.87 13.81
N SER A 103 4.40 2.74 14.98
CA SER A 103 3.87 1.45 15.44
C SER A 103 2.69 1.00 14.59
N ASN A 104 2.67 -0.27 14.16
CA ASN A 104 1.59 -0.89 13.38
C ASN A 104 0.25 -0.93 14.15
N VAL A 105 0.28 -0.78 15.48
CA VAL A 105 -0.93 -0.64 16.31
C VAL A 105 -1.58 0.72 16.10
N LEU A 106 -0.78 1.76 15.86
CA LEU A 106 -1.25 3.13 15.65
C LEU A 106 -1.67 3.41 14.22
N VAL A 107 -1.01 2.79 13.26
CA VAL A 107 -1.28 2.97 11.83
C VAL A 107 -2.22 1.88 11.36
N ARG A 108 -3.41 2.29 10.85
CA ARG A 108 -4.42 1.39 10.28
C ARG A 108 -4.09 1.01 8.85
N GLY A 109 -3.52 1.94 8.11
CA GLY A 109 -3.13 1.78 6.73
C GLY A 109 -2.46 3.03 6.19
N PHE A 110 -1.97 2.92 4.98
CA PHE A 110 -1.35 4.05 4.28
C PHE A 110 -1.48 3.86 2.78
N GLU A 111 -1.49 4.99 2.06
CA GLU A 111 -1.55 5.02 0.60
C GLU A 111 -0.36 5.81 0.06
N MET A 112 0.53 5.14 -0.67
CA MET A 112 1.75 5.70 -1.23
C MET A 112 1.54 6.13 -2.67
N THR A 113 1.92 7.36 -3.01
CA THR A 113 1.90 7.86 -4.38
C THR A 113 3.24 7.56 -5.05
N MET A 114 3.21 6.70 -6.07
CA MET A 114 4.37 6.31 -6.86
C MET A 114 4.77 7.45 -7.83
N PHE A 115 6.00 7.43 -8.34
CA PHE A 115 6.49 8.45 -9.27
C PHE A 115 5.66 8.60 -10.56
N GLY A 116 4.93 7.56 -10.96
CA GLY A 116 4.01 7.60 -12.10
C GLY A 116 2.64 8.20 -11.80
N GLY A 117 2.37 8.53 -10.53
CA GLY A 117 1.07 8.98 -10.06
C GLY A 117 0.14 7.84 -9.60
N ASP A 118 0.52 6.60 -9.80
CA ASP A 118 -0.23 5.45 -9.28
C ASP A 118 -0.22 5.46 -7.75
N ARG A 119 -1.33 5.07 -7.15
CA ARG A 119 -1.49 4.98 -5.70
C ARG A 119 -1.53 3.52 -5.27
N ILE A 120 -0.74 3.19 -4.28
CA ILE A 120 -0.66 1.84 -3.71
C ILE A 120 -1.10 1.90 -2.26
N GLU A 121 -2.19 1.21 -1.97
CA GLU A 121 -2.78 1.16 -0.63
C GLU A 121 -2.30 -0.07 0.12
N PHE A 122 -1.96 0.12 1.40
CA PHE A 122 -1.66 -0.91 2.38
C PHE A 122 -2.60 -0.80 3.57
N ARG A 123 -3.12 -1.93 4.04
CA ARG A 123 -3.94 -2.03 5.24
C ARG A 123 -3.46 -3.16 6.15
N ASN A 124 -3.61 -2.97 7.46
CA ASN A 124 -3.53 -4.05 8.43
C ASN A 124 -4.95 -4.46 8.91
N ARG A 125 -5.03 -5.44 9.80
CA ARG A 125 -6.29 -6.01 10.33
C ARG A 125 -7.23 -6.54 9.25
N VAL A 126 -6.64 -7.02 8.16
CA VAL A 126 -7.39 -7.65 7.06
C VAL A 126 -7.82 -9.07 7.45
N GLY A 127 -6.95 -9.81 8.14
CA GLY A 127 -7.14 -11.17 8.58
C GLY A 127 -5.85 -11.75 9.10
N THR A 128 -5.85 -13.03 9.48
CA THR A 128 -4.67 -13.77 9.94
C THR A 128 -4.47 -15.04 9.13
N SER A 129 -3.24 -15.43 8.85
CA SER A 129 -2.90 -16.69 8.20
C SER A 129 -1.42 -17.00 8.33
N GLY A 130 -1.06 -18.13 8.90
CA GLY A 130 0.35 -18.51 9.09
C GLY A 130 1.13 -17.47 9.90
N ASP A 131 2.07 -16.79 9.24
CA ASP A 131 2.90 -15.73 9.81
C ASP A 131 2.35 -14.30 9.57
N ILE A 132 1.10 -14.19 9.11
CA ILE A 132 0.36 -12.93 8.95
C ILE A 132 -0.51 -12.75 10.19
N ASP A 133 -0.23 -11.69 10.95
CA ASP A 133 -1.03 -11.29 12.11
C ASP A 133 -1.92 -10.08 11.79
N GLN A 134 -2.69 -9.63 12.79
CA GLN A 134 -3.59 -8.48 12.64
C GLN A 134 -2.87 -7.15 12.39
N ASN A 135 -1.57 -7.05 12.66
CA ASN A 135 -0.80 -5.84 12.46
C ASN A 135 0.02 -5.88 11.17
N SER A 136 0.03 -7.01 10.46
CA SER A 136 0.73 -7.16 9.19
C SER A 136 0.10 -6.31 8.10
N TYR A 137 0.91 -5.51 7.38
CA TYR A 137 0.44 -4.71 6.25
C TYR A 137 0.32 -5.55 4.99
N LEU A 138 -0.84 -5.47 4.37
CA LEU A 138 -1.15 -6.09 3.09
C LEU A 138 -1.50 -5.02 2.07
N GLN A 139 -0.89 -5.07 0.88
CA GLN A 139 -1.30 -4.26 -0.25
C GLN A 139 -2.72 -4.67 -0.65
N VAL A 140 -3.60 -3.69 -0.85
CA VAL A 140 -4.96 -3.91 -1.33
C VAL A 140 -4.94 -3.93 -2.85
N LEU A 141 -5.30 -5.06 -3.46
CA LEU A 141 -5.56 -5.17 -4.89
C LEU A 141 -7.05 -5.06 -5.18
N TYR A 142 -7.85 -5.59 -4.27
CA TYR A 142 -9.30 -5.44 -4.21
C TYR A 142 -9.78 -5.61 -2.77
N GLY A 143 -10.49 -4.65 -2.26
CA GLY A 143 -11.01 -4.65 -0.89
C GLY A 143 -12.52 -4.56 -0.88
N GLY A 144 -13.21 -5.64 -1.25
CA GLY A 144 -14.66 -5.73 -1.17
C GLY A 144 -15.16 -5.91 0.27
N GLU A 145 -16.48 -5.88 0.45
CA GLU A 145 -17.12 -6.00 1.77
C GLU A 145 -16.99 -7.44 2.31
N GLN A 146 -17.29 -8.43 1.47
CA GLN A 146 -17.31 -9.84 1.85
C GLN A 146 -16.07 -10.59 1.40
N ALA A 147 -15.48 -10.24 0.25
CA ALA A 147 -14.28 -10.89 -0.26
C ALA A 147 -13.20 -9.87 -0.64
N GLY A 148 -11.95 -10.31 -0.78
CA GLY A 148 -10.88 -9.38 -1.15
C GLY A 148 -9.63 -10.07 -1.67
N VAL A 149 -8.81 -9.31 -2.41
CA VAL A 149 -7.52 -9.76 -2.92
C VAL A 149 -6.44 -8.83 -2.38
N TYR A 150 -5.45 -9.43 -1.76
CA TYR A 150 -4.35 -8.72 -1.10
C TYR A 150 -3.01 -9.29 -1.52
N LYS A 151 -1.95 -8.51 -1.34
CA LYS A 151 -0.59 -8.97 -1.57
C LYS A 151 0.29 -8.61 -0.38
N ARG A 152 0.97 -9.61 0.15
CA ARG A 152 2.00 -9.39 1.17
C ARG A 152 3.35 -9.20 0.51
N HIS A 153 4.06 -8.17 0.92
CA HIS A 153 5.45 -7.89 0.53
C HIS A 153 6.35 -8.11 1.73
N VAL A 154 7.33 -8.99 1.58
CA VAL A 154 8.33 -9.26 2.61
C VAL A 154 9.71 -9.18 2.00
N LYS A 155 10.67 -8.62 2.71
CA LYS A 155 12.09 -8.73 2.40
C LYS A 155 12.71 -9.81 3.26
N VAL A 156 13.49 -10.69 2.65
CA VAL A 156 14.19 -11.77 3.35
C VAL A 156 15.68 -11.65 3.10
N VAL A 157 16.47 -11.87 4.12
CA VAL A 157 17.92 -11.95 3.97
C VAL A 157 18.28 -13.35 3.48
N ARG A 158 18.90 -13.43 2.32
CA ARG A 158 19.54 -14.65 1.86
C ARG A 158 21.00 -14.62 2.31
N GLU A 159 21.40 -15.57 3.12
CA GLU A 159 22.77 -15.68 3.61
C GLU A 159 23.78 -15.92 2.47
N ALA A 160 25.00 -15.47 2.68
CA ALA A 160 26.12 -15.75 1.80
C ALA A 160 26.33 -17.27 1.68
N ARG A 161 26.45 -17.76 0.47
CA ARG A 161 26.83 -19.17 0.22
C ARG A 161 28.14 -19.18 -0.52
N SER A 162 29.15 -19.84 0.08
CA SER A 162 30.34 -20.24 -0.65
C SER A 162 30.05 -21.59 -1.35
N SER A 163 30.12 -21.63 -2.67
CA SER A 163 30.05 -22.86 -3.43
C SER A 163 31.38 -23.07 -4.14
N GLY A 164 32.09 -24.13 -3.78
CA GLY A 164 33.30 -24.54 -4.42
C GLY A 164 34.33 -25.09 -3.44
N THR A 165 34.93 -26.26 -3.75
CA THR A 165 36.13 -26.81 -3.11
C THR A 165 37.27 -26.59 -4.10
N GLY A 166 38.21 -25.66 -3.79
CA GLY A 166 39.41 -25.46 -4.62
C GLY A 166 39.52 -24.04 -5.23
N TYR A 167 40.46 -23.88 -6.14
CA TYR A 167 40.70 -22.62 -6.86
C TYR A 167 39.48 -22.22 -7.72
N GLY A 168 38.65 -21.31 -7.20
CA GLY A 168 37.45 -20.85 -7.89
C GLY A 168 36.25 -20.67 -6.97
N VAL A 169 36.47 -20.33 -5.68
CA VAL A 169 35.38 -20.02 -4.74
C VAL A 169 34.71 -18.75 -5.18
N THR A 170 33.47 -18.85 -5.66
CA THR A 170 32.62 -17.67 -5.88
C THR A 170 31.88 -17.36 -4.57
N GLU A 171 32.37 -16.39 -3.83
CA GLU A 171 31.66 -15.86 -2.67
C GLU A 171 30.47 -15.01 -3.15
N ARG A 172 29.25 -15.47 -2.88
CA ARG A 172 28.05 -14.64 -3.01
C ARG A 172 27.85 -13.92 -1.67
N SER A 173 27.90 -12.61 -1.71
CA SER A 173 27.55 -11.77 -0.55
C SER A 173 26.10 -12.01 -0.14
N ALA A 174 25.80 -11.82 1.15
CA ALA A 174 24.42 -11.81 1.63
C ALA A 174 23.61 -10.74 0.89
N SER A 175 22.36 -11.04 0.55
CA SER A 175 21.47 -10.12 -0.17
C SER A 175 20.08 -10.11 0.44
N VAL A 176 19.41 -8.93 0.34
CA VAL A 176 17.99 -8.79 0.66
C VAL A 176 17.18 -9.04 -0.60
N GLU A 177 16.30 -10.04 -0.55
CA GLU A 177 15.46 -10.41 -1.69
C GLU A 177 13.98 -10.15 -1.39
N PRO A 178 13.21 -9.60 -2.35
CA PRO A 178 11.77 -9.46 -2.21
C PRO A 178 11.07 -10.82 -2.32
N ARG A 179 10.04 -11.02 -1.51
CA ARG A 179 9.11 -12.14 -1.61
C ARG A 179 7.70 -11.60 -1.56
N GLU A 180 6.87 -12.00 -2.52
CA GLU A 180 5.47 -11.64 -2.61
C GLU A 180 4.59 -12.85 -2.43
N THR A 181 3.48 -12.67 -1.74
CA THR A 181 2.45 -13.69 -1.57
C THR A 181 1.10 -13.09 -1.88
N LEU A 182 0.40 -13.65 -2.87
CA LEU A 182 -0.96 -13.28 -3.20
C LEU A 182 -1.93 -13.99 -2.25
N LEU A 183 -2.91 -13.24 -1.75
CA LEU A 183 -3.85 -13.68 -0.72
C LEU A 183 -5.28 -13.40 -1.18
N PHE A 184 -6.16 -14.32 -0.88
CA PHE A 184 -7.61 -14.18 -1.05
C PHE A 184 -8.25 -14.18 0.35
N LYS A 185 -9.06 -13.18 0.64
CA LYS A 185 -9.91 -13.15 1.82
C LYS A 185 -11.32 -13.60 1.40
N ASP A 186 -11.80 -14.66 2.00
CA ASP A 186 -13.13 -15.19 1.75
C ASP A 186 -14.23 -14.46 2.56
N GLU A 187 -15.48 -14.85 2.37
CA GLU A 187 -16.66 -14.31 3.04
C GLU A 187 -16.67 -14.53 4.57
N HIS A 188 -15.87 -15.47 5.06
CA HIS A 188 -15.70 -15.73 6.50
C HIS A 188 -14.57 -14.89 7.11
N GLY A 189 -13.85 -14.12 6.27
CA GLY A 189 -12.71 -13.30 6.68
C GLY A 189 -11.39 -14.06 6.80
N GLU A 190 -11.34 -15.31 6.32
CA GLU A 190 -10.14 -16.12 6.34
C GLU A 190 -9.22 -15.78 5.17
N LEU A 191 -7.89 -15.75 5.41
CA LEU A 191 -6.88 -15.48 4.40
C LEU A 191 -6.30 -16.78 3.85
N HIS A 192 -6.40 -16.94 2.53
CA HIS A 192 -5.89 -18.08 1.79
C HIS A 192 -4.75 -17.68 0.86
N ASN A 193 -3.66 -18.45 0.85
CA ASN A 193 -2.56 -18.28 -0.11
C ASN A 193 -3.03 -18.67 -1.52
N VAL A 194 -2.87 -17.74 -2.48
CA VAL A 194 -3.26 -17.95 -3.87
C VAL A 194 -2.07 -18.42 -4.70
N ARG A 195 -2.29 -19.51 -5.43
CA ARG A 195 -1.39 -19.94 -6.51
C ARG A 195 -2.16 -19.77 -7.81
N LEU A 196 -1.67 -18.91 -8.71
CA LEU A 196 -2.30 -18.56 -9.98
C LEU A 196 -2.28 -19.76 -10.96
N ARG A 197 -3.14 -20.72 -10.68
CA ARG A 197 -3.42 -21.93 -11.51
C ARG A 197 -4.89 -22.27 -11.38
N GLN A 198 -5.55 -22.55 -12.49
CA GLN A 198 -7.00 -22.83 -12.56
C GLN A 198 -7.50 -23.73 -11.43
N ARG A 199 -6.90 -24.91 -11.26
CA ARG A 199 -7.30 -25.88 -10.21
C ARG A 199 -7.24 -25.30 -8.81
N ASN A 200 -6.21 -24.48 -8.51
CA ASN A 200 -6.03 -23.91 -7.18
C ASN A 200 -7.01 -22.78 -6.94
N ILE A 201 -7.19 -21.91 -7.94
CA ILE A 201 -8.13 -20.78 -7.86
C ILE A 201 -9.57 -21.29 -7.70
N LEU A 202 -10.02 -22.21 -8.55
CA LEU A 202 -11.40 -22.74 -8.48
C LEU A 202 -11.71 -23.39 -7.13
N ARG A 203 -10.72 -23.97 -6.45
CA ARG A 203 -10.90 -24.55 -5.12
C ARG A 203 -11.18 -23.51 -4.04
N LEU A 204 -10.69 -22.27 -4.21
CA LEU A 204 -10.92 -21.19 -3.24
C LEU A 204 -12.39 -20.74 -3.20
N PHE A 205 -13.12 -20.93 -4.27
CA PHE A 205 -14.52 -20.48 -4.42
C PHE A 205 -15.55 -21.55 -4.03
N GLY A 206 -15.14 -22.71 -3.54
CA GLY A 206 -16.03 -23.76 -3.04
C GLY A 206 -17.17 -24.10 -4.03
N ASP A 207 -18.40 -23.92 -3.58
CA ASP A 207 -19.62 -24.23 -4.34
C ASP A 207 -19.80 -23.36 -5.58
N HIS A 208 -19.22 -22.12 -5.60
CA HIS A 208 -19.26 -21.20 -6.73
C HIS A 208 -18.19 -21.48 -7.80
N SER A 209 -17.42 -22.58 -7.66
CA SER A 209 -16.30 -22.89 -8.58
C SER A 209 -16.75 -23.07 -10.04
N SER A 210 -17.98 -23.56 -10.29
CA SER A 210 -18.56 -23.68 -11.63
C SER A 210 -18.87 -22.30 -12.22
N ASP A 211 -19.50 -21.43 -11.44
CA ASP A 211 -19.90 -20.10 -11.87
C ASP A 211 -18.67 -19.26 -12.23
N ILE A 212 -17.63 -19.31 -11.39
CA ILE A 212 -16.33 -18.64 -11.64
C ILE A 212 -15.66 -19.18 -12.91
N ARG A 213 -15.71 -20.50 -13.15
CA ARG A 213 -15.14 -21.10 -14.38
C ARG A 213 -15.87 -20.60 -15.62
N ASP A 214 -17.19 -20.57 -15.58
CA ASP A 214 -18.01 -20.15 -16.71
C ASP A 214 -17.88 -18.65 -16.97
N TYR A 215 -17.84 -17.84 -15.92
CA TYR A 215 -17.51 -16.41 -16.00
C TYR A 215 -16.12 -16.19 -16.62
N ALA A 216 -15.09 -16.87 -16.10
CA ALA A 216 -13.73 -16.73 -16.63
C ALA A 216 -13.65 -17.12 -18.13
N ARG A 217 -14.45 -18.09 -18.57
CA ARG A 217 -14.52 -18.48 -19.98
C ARG A 217 -15.24 -17.41 -20.82
N SER A 218 -16.37 -16.86 -20.34
CA SER A 218 -17.14 -15.86 -21.08
C SER A 218 -16.37 -14.56 -21.27
N GLU A 219 -15.61 -14.14 -20.22
CA GLU A 219 -14.79 -12.94 -20.23
C GLU A 219 -13.35 -13.16 -20.73
N ASN A 220 -13.01 -14.40 -21.15
CA ASN A 220 -11.69 -14.78 -21.63
C ASN A 220 -10.56 -14.44 -20.63
N LEU A 221 -10.79 -14.71 -19.33
CA LEU A 221 -9.83 -14.44 -18.25
C LEU A 221 -8.76 -15.52 -18.13
N ASP A 222 -7.52 -15.10 -17.85
CA ASP A 222 -6.40 -16.01 -17.60
C ASP A 222 -6.22 -16.28 -16.10
N PHE A 223 -6.32 -17.56 -15.70
CA PHE A 223 -6.06 -18.00 -14.33
C PHE A 223 -4.61 -17.82 -13.85
N ARG A 224 -3.71 -17.36 -14.73
CA ARG A 224 -2.33 -17.01 -14.38
C ARG A 224 -2.13 -15.50 -14.19
N SER A 225 -3.13 -14.70 -14.52
CA SER A 225 -3.13 -13.25 -14.38
C SER A 225 -3.67 -12.84 -13.02
N GLU A 226 -2.91 -12.03 -12.30
CA GLU A 226 -3.35 -11.44 -11.03
C GLU A 226 -4.53 -10.49 -11.23
N ALA A 227 -4.48 -9.65 -12.28
CA ALA A 227 -5.56 -8.74 -12.61
C ALA A 227 -6.87 -9.47 -12.93
N ASP A 228 -6.78 -10.61 -13.64
CA ASP A 228 -7.96 -11.40 -13.96
C ASP A 228 -8.48 -12.18 -12.74
N PHE A 229 -7.58 -12.58 -11.83
CA PHE A 229 -8.00 -13.12 -10.54
C PHE A 229 -8.80 -12.11 -9.72
N VAL A 230 -8.40 -10.83 -9.71
CA VAL A 230 -9.19 -9.76 -9.08
C VAL A 230 -10.60 -9.69 -9.68
N LYS A 231 -10.76 -9.75 -11.00
CA LYS A 231 -12.08 -9.77 -11.65
C LYS A 231 -12.92 -11.00 -11.25
N MET A 232 -12.28 -12.17 -11.12
CA MET A 232 -12.96 -13.39 -10.65
C MET A 232 -13.46 -13.22 -9.21
N VAL A 233 -12.69 -12.57 -8.32
CA VAL A 233 -13.12 -12.30 -6.94
C VAL A 233 -14.24 -11.25 -6.89
N GLN A 234 -14.17 -10.21 -7.72
CA GLN A 234 -15.26 -9.23 -7.86
C GLN A 234 -16.57 -9.89 -8.29
N TYR A 235 -16.50 -10.80 -9.27
CA TYR A 235 -17.68 -11.56 -9.70
C TYR A 235 -18.17 -12.50 -8.59
N TYR A 236 -17.26 -13.21 -7.90
CA TYR A 236 -17.60 -14.03 -6.75
C TYR A 236 -18.37 -13.26 -5.68
N GLU A 237 -17.90 -12.07 -5.31
CA GLU A 237 -18.59 -11.23 -4.32
C GLU A 237 -20.00 -10.85 -4.76
N SER A 238 -20.25 -10.72 -6.06
CA SER A 238 -21.59 -10.45 -6.57
C SER A 238 -22.56 -11.65 -6.48
N LEU A 239 -22.03 -12.84 -6.17
CA LEU A 239 -22.83 -14.06 -6.00
C LEU A 239 -23.18 -14.32 -4.52
N LEU A 240 -22.50 -13.63 -3.58
CA LEU A 240 -22.72 -13.72 -2.13
C LEU A 240 -23.89 -12.83 -1.68
#